data_f5ad63e90a954a6833b19420cd31758c
#
_entry.id   f5ad63e90a954a6833b19420cd31758c
#
_cell.length_a   1.000
_cell.length_b   1.000
_cell.length_c   1.000
_cell.angle_alpha   90.00
_cell.angle_beta   90.00
_cell.angle_gamma   90.00
#
_symmetry.space_group_name_H-M   'P 1'
#
loop_
_entity.id
_entity.type
_entity.pdbx_description
1 polymer ?
#
loop_
_entity_poly.entity_id
_entity_poly.type
_entity_poly.pdbx_seq_one_letter_code
_entity_poly.pdbx_strand_id
1 'polypeptide(L)'
;MIDEKEVTAYVTIPDCFLQGCSEDIVIFRADGGSPVFFGTGSNCAFRADNIEPQGLRGTSCTITLKDGTSFDCLVPVPGIHMVSNAVAGAAVGYTLGLTASEIKAGIESLPSIPGRNHIIETDHMIILDDCYNANPISMKASIDVLNMAIGRRVAVLGNMGELGDTAEVLHAEVGTYAAQQNVDLVCGIGDLTHALVEEASRGTHTQALWFADNESFIQAIPDIIKDGDNVLVKASHGMNFPQIVHALEEL
;
A
#
# COMPACT_ATOMS: atom_id res chain seq x y z
N MET A 1 4.76 -27.33 21.62
CA MET A 1 3.86 -27.96 20.63
C MET A 1 2.56 -27.18 20.70
N ILE A 2 2.33 -26.30 19.73
CA ILE A 2 1.05 -25.60 19.58
C ILE A 2 0.11 -26.62 18.97
N ASP A 3 -0.98 -26.93 19.67
CA ASP A 3 -2.04 -27.83 19.20
C ASP A 3 -2.66 -27.21 17.95
N GLU A 4 -2.67 -27.93 16.82
CA GLU A 4 -3.23 -27.51 15.55
C GLU A 4 -4.75 -27.39 15.64
N LYS A 5 -5.24 -26.39 16.33
CA LYS A 5 -6.61 -25.91 16.15
C LYS A 5 -6.61 -24.90 15.04
N GLU A 6 -7.22 -25.26 13.93
CA GLU A 6 -7.52 -24.37 12.81
C GLU A 6 -8.17 -23.08 13.35
N VAL A 7 -7.39 -21.99 13.43
CA VAL A 7 -7.91 -20.67 13.78
C VAL A 7 -8.39 -20.03 12.49
N THR A 8 -9.66 -20.20 12.18
CA THR A 8 -10.30 -19.46 11.09
C THR A 8 -10.71 -18.10 11.64
N ALA A 9 -9.93 -17.08 11.34
CA ALA A 9 -10.28 -15.70 11.64
C ALA A 9 -11.07 -15.13 10.46
N TYR A 10 -12.34 -14.80 10.63
CA TYR A 10 -13.12 -14.05 9.66
C TYR A 10 -13.08 -12.56 10.03
N VAL A 11 -12.54 -11.74 9.14
CA VAL A 11 -12.70 -10.28 9.21
C VAL A 11 -13.92 -9.94 8.36
N THR A 12 -15.06 -9.71 9.00
CA THR A 12 -16.23 -9.18 8.32
C THR A 12 -16.34 -7.71 8.69
N ILE A 13 -16.21 -6.83 7.71
CA ILE A 13 -16.50 -5.40 7.87
C ILE A 13 -17.97 -5.21 7.46
N PRO A 14 -18.89 -4.95 8.39
CA PRO A 14 -20.28 -4.63 8.02
C PRO A 14 -20.30 -3.28 7.30
N ASP A 15 -21.04 -3.18 6.19
CA ASP A 15 -21.18 -1.95 5.38
C ASP A 15 -21.64 -0.73 6.20
N CYS A 16 -22.34 -0.92 7.31
CA CYS A 16 -22.76 0.14 8.21
C CYS A 16 -21.59 0.81 8.98
N PHE A 17 -20.41 0.20 9.06
CA PHE A 17 -19.22 0.77 9.69
C PHE A 17 -18.37 1.59 8.71
N LEU A 18 -18.56 1.43 7.40
CA LEU A 18 -17.85 2.22 6.38
C LEU A 18 -18.39 3.64 6.22
N GLN A 19 -19.60 3.93 6.73
CA GLN A 19 -20.21 5.25 6.67
C GLN A 19 -20.05 6.01 7.99
N GLY A 20 -18.84 6.41 8.34
CA GLY A 20 -18.62 7.37 9.42
C GLY A 20 -17.69 6.95 10.55
N CYS A 21 -17.06 5.80 10.48
CA CYS A 21 -15.94 5.45 11.35
C CYS A 21 -14.64 5.70 10.58
N SER A 22 -14.01 6.83 10.84
CA SER A 22 -12.61 7.02 10.53
C SER A 22 -11.82 5.96 11.30
N GLU A 23 -11.25 4.96 10.58
CA GLU A 23 -10.03 4.26 10.99
C GLU A 23 -10.12 3.08 11.96
N ASP A 24 -11.30 2.64 12.44
CA ASP A 24 -11.37 1.52 13.37
C ASP A 24 -11.77 0.22 12.67
N ILE A 25 -10.89 -0.76 12.63
CA ILE A 25 -11.17 -2.10 12.12
C ILE A 25 -11.56 -3.01 13.29
N VAL A 26 -12.51 -3.92 13.05
CA VAL A 26 -13.08 -4.80 14.07
C VAL A 26 -12.69 -6.25 13.80
N ILE A 27 -12.08 -6.91 14.80
CA ILE A 27 -11.87 -8.36 14.77
C ILE A 27 -13.03 -9.04 15.51
N PHE A 28 -13.73 -9.95 14.84
CA PHE A 28 -14.72 -10.82 15.49
C PHE A 28 -14.09 -12.15 15.89
N ARG A 29 -14.38 -12.60 17.10
CA ARG A 29 -14.06 -13.96 17.52
C ARG A 29 -15.12 -14.93 16.99
N ALA A 30 -14.70 -16.08 16.48
CA ALA A 30 -15.59 -17.13 15.98
C ALA A 30 -16.48 -17.75 17.06
N ASP A 31 -16.16 -17.52 18.35
CA ASP A 31 -16.89 -18.03 19.52
C ASP A 31 -18.04 -17.13 20.02
N GLY A 32 -18.39 -16.10 19.25
CA GLY A 32 -19.46 -15.15 19.63
C GLY A 32 -19.05 -14.13 20.71
N GLY A 33 -17.77 -13.99 20.99
CA GLY A 33 -17.23 -12.97 21.90
C GLY A 33 -17.46 -11.54 21.41
N SER A 34 -17.31 -10.55 22.30
CA SER A 34 -17.44 -9.14 21.94
C SER A 34 -16.40 -8.74 20.89
N PRO A 35 -16.76 -7.84 19.95
CA PRO A 35 -15.81 -7.32 18.96
C PRO A 35 -14.65 -6.62 19.64
N VAL A 36 -13.47 -6.73 19.03
CA VAL A 36 -12.26 -6.05 19.49
C VAL A 36 -11.86 -5.02 18.44
N PHE A 37 -11.81 -3.76 18.85
CA PHE A 37 -11.43 -2.64 17.97
C PHE A 37 -9.92 -2.46 17.99
N PHE A 38 -9.35 -2.23 16.82
CA PHE A 38 -7.94 -1.88 16.66
C PHE A 38 -7.77 -0.79 15.60
N GLY A 39 -6.74 0.03 15.73
CA GLY A 39 -6.47 1.13 14.81
C GLY A 39 -5.74 2.28 15.49
N THR A 40 -6.02 3.52 15.08
CA THR A 40 -5.42 4.75 15.63
C THR A 40 -6.39 5.50 16.57
N GLY A 41 -7.64 5.06 16.67
CA GLY A 41 -8.65 5.68 17.51
C GLY A 41 -8.43 5.47 19.01
N SER A 42 -8.76 6.46 19.82
CA SER A 42 -8.62 6.41 21.29
C SER A 42 -9.48 5.34 21.98
N ASN A 43 -10.52 4.85 21.27
CA ASN A 43 -11.43 3.80 21.77
C ASN A 43 -10.97 2.39 21.39
N CYS A 44 -9.88 2.25 20.64
CA CYS A 44 -9.34 0.96 20.24
C CYS A 44 -8.68 0.25 21.42
N ALA A 45 -8.98 -1.04 21.54
CA ALA A 45 -8.32 -1.91 22.54
C ALA A 45 -6.84 -2.18 22.19
N PHE A 46 -6.53 -2.14 20.90
CA PHE A 46 -5.18 -2.17 20.36
C PHE A 46 -5.01 -0.95 19.48
N ARG A 47 -4.04 -0.10 19.76
CA ARG A 47 -3.88 1.14 19.01
C ARG A 47 -2.44 1.47 18.71
N ALA A 48 -2.24 2.28 17.66
CA ALA A 48 -0.97 2.92 17.38
C ALA A 48 -1.07 4.43 17.62
N ASP A 49 -0.05 4.94 18.28
CA ASP A 49 0.17 6.37 18.54
C ASP A 49 1.58 6.76 18.03
N ASN A 50 1.91 8.05 18.00
CA ASN A 50 3.23 8.58 17.63
C ASN A 50 3.70 8.04 16.26
N ILE A 51 2.81 8.07 15.26
CA ILE A 51 3.06 7.53 13.93
C ILE A 51 3.94 8.50 13.15
N GLU A 52 5.17 8.10 12.84
CA GLU A 52 6.16 8.91 12.14
C GLU A 52 6.73 8.18 10.93
N PRO A 53 6.42 8.61 9.69
CA PRO A 53 7.02 8.05 8.48
C PRO A 53 8.54 8.18 8.48
N GLN A 54 9.24 7.09 8.14
CA GLN A 54 10.70 7.04 7.98
C GLN A 54 11.11 6.94 6.50
N GLY A 55 10.34 7.59 5.63
CA GLY A 55 10.49 7.48 4.18
C GLY A 55 10.18 6.06 3.69
N LEU A 56 10.94 5.58 2.72
CA LEU A 56 10.77 4.24 2.16
C LEU A 56 11.22 3.11 3.10
N ARG A 57 11.84 3.45 4.25
CA ARG A 57 12.27 2.44 5.25
C ARG A 57 11.14 1.96 6.15
N GLY A 58 9.94 2.53 6.04
CA GLY A 58 8.79 2.14 6.84
C GLY A 58 8.24 3.28 7.70
N THR A 59 7.56 2.91 8.80
CA THR A 59 6.91 3.87 9.69
C THR A 59 7.17 3.47 11.14
N SER A 60 7.72 4.38 11.96
CA SER A 60 7.83 4.18 13.42
C SER A 60 6.51 4.52 14.10
N CYS A 61 6.17 3.79 15.14
CA CYS A 61 4.98 4.03 15.95
C CYS A 61 5.11 3.42 17.34
N THR A 62 4.25 3.86 18.26
CA THR A 62 4.04 3.23 19.57
C THR A 62 2.78 2.38 19.50
N ILE A 63 2.87 1.07 19.69
CA ILE A 63 1.71 0.17 19.78
C ILE A 63 1.35 -0.07 21.24
N THR A 64 0.07 0.14 21.58
CA THR A 64 -0.50 -0.14 22.90
C THR A 64 -1.45 -1.33 22.80
N LEU A 65 -1.20 -2.35 23.62
CA LEU A 65 -2.00 -3.58 23.71
C LEU A 65 -3.20 -3.39 24.66
N LYS A 66 -4.16 -4.32 24.62
CA LYS A 66 -5.40 -4.27 25.39
C LYS A 66 -5.19 -4.18 26.92
N ASP A 67 -4.10 -4.69 27.46
CA ASP A 67 -3.76 -4.64 28.88
C ASP A 67 -3.04 -3.34 29.30
N GLY A 68 -2.83 -2.42 28.36
CA GLY A 68 -2.12 -1.16 28.56
C GLY A 68 -0.60 -1.24 28.36
N THR A 69 -0.05 -2.42 28.08
CA THR A 69 1.37 -2.57 27.72
C THR A 69 1.65 -1.85 26.41
N SER A 70 2.70 -1.02 26.36
CA SER A 70 3.08 -0.27 25.17
C SER A 70 4.53 -0.54 24.79
N PHE A 71 4.82 -0.48 23.49
CA PHE A 71 6.18 -0.57 22.96
C PHE A 71 6.32 0.24 21.66
N ASP A 72 7.49 0.82 21.48
CA ASP A 72 7.87 1.46 20.22
C ASP A 72 8.36 0.39 19.24
N CYS A 73 7.97 0.50 17.98
CA CYS A 73 8.43 -0.39 16.91
C CYS A 73 8.55 0.35 15.59
N LEU A 74 9.35 -0.22 14.68
CA LEU A 74 9.39 0.13 13.27
C LEU A 74 8.59 -0.91 12.48
N VAL A 75 7.56 -0.46 11.76
CA VAL A 75 6.91 -1.27 10.73
C VAL A 75 7.74 -1.13 9.45
N PRO A 76 8.48 -2.19 9.01
CA PRO A 76 9.50 -2.06 7.97
C PRO A 76 8.94 -2.04 6.55
N VAL A 77 7.65 -1.74 6.40
CA VAL A 77 6.95 -1.58 5.13
C VAL A 77 6.47 -0.14 5.03
N PRO A 78 6.81 0.59 3.95
CA PRO A 78 6.44 2.00 3.85
C PRO A 78 4.94 2.21 3.72
N GLY A 79 4.47 3.36 4.27
CA GLY A 79 3.07 3.75 4.23
C GLY A 79 2.38 3.68 5.59
N ILE A 80 1.70 4.78 5.94
CA ILE A 80 0.98 4.92 7.23
C ILE A 80 -0.09 3.83 7.39
N HIS A 81 -0.74 3.42 6.30
CA HIS A 81 -1.74 2.34 6.31
C HIS A 81 -1.17 0.98 6.77
N MET A 82 0.15 0.76 6.65
CA MET A 82 0.80 -0.46 7.12
C MET A 82 0.86 -0.54 8.65
N VAL A 83 0.77 0.61 9.34
CA VAL A 83 0.66 0.64 10.80
C VAL A 83 -0.64 -0.03 11.26
N SER A 84 -1.76 0.22 10.58
CA SER A 84 -3.04 -0.45 10.89
C SER A 84 -2.94 -1.97 10.73
N ASN A 85 -2.23 -2.45 9.70
CA ASN A 85 -1.98 -3.87 9.52
C ASN A 85 -1.10 -4.45 10.65
N ALA A 86 -0.08 -3.70 11.09
CA ALA A 86 0.77 -4.11 12.22
C ALA A 86 -0.03 -4.19 13.53
N VAL A 87 -0.92 -3.22 13.80
CA VAL A 87 -1.81 -3.24 14.97
C VAL A 87 -2.77 -4.45 14.91
N ALA A 88 -3.29 -4.78 13.73
CA ALA A 88 -4.10 -6.00 13.52
C ALA A 88 -3.30 -7.26 13.88
N GLY A 89 -2.06 -7.35 13.37
CA GLY A 89 -1.13 -8.43 13.71
C GLY A 89 -0.85 -8.51 15.20
N ALA A 90 -0.64 -7.36 15.86
CA ALA A 90 -0.44 -7.28 17.31
C ALA A 90 -1.67 -7.80 18.08
N ALA A 91 -2.88 -7.45 17.65
CA ALA A 91 -4.12 -7.92 18.28
C ALA A 91 -4.28 -9.45 18.15
N VAL A 92 -3.94 -10.02 17.01
CA VAL A 92 -3.95 -11.48 16.78
C VAL A 92 -2.89 -12.15 17.66
N GLY A 93 -1.64 -11.67 17.64
CA GLY A 93 -0.54 -12.22 18.44
C GLY A 93 -0.85 -12.21 19.93
N TYR A 94 -1.36 -11.09 20.45
CA TYR A 94 -1.80 -10.98 21.85
C TYR A 94 -2.91 -11.99 22.19
N THR A 95 -3.88 -12.16 21.31
CA THR A 95 -4.99 -13.11 21.51
C THR A 95 -4.49 -14.57 21.54
N LEU A 96 -3.43 -14.86 20.81
CA LEU A 96 -2.75 -16.16 20.80
C LEU A 96 -1.78 -16.35 22.00
N GLY A 97 -1.63 -15.33 22.85
CA GLY A 97 -0.80 -15.41 24.06
C GLY A 97 0.66 -15.04 23.87
N LEU A 98 1.01 -14.37 22.76
CA LEU A 98 2.38 -13.84 22.57
C LEU A 98 2.62 -12.66 23.51
N THR A 99 3.85 -12.55 23.98
CA THR A 99 4.33 -11.40 24.78
C THR A 99 4.50 -10.15 23.89
N ALA A 100 4.48 -8.97 24.49
CA ALA A 100 4.75 -7.72 23.80
C ALA A 100 6.10 -7.73 23.05
N SER A 101 7.12 -8.36 23.63
CA SER A 101 8.44 -8.51 22.99
C SER A 101 8.40 -9.40 21.75
N GLU A 102 7.66 -10.51 21.78
CA GLU A 102 7.50 -11.41 20.63
C GLU A 102 6.69 -10.74 19.53
N ILE A 103 5.63 -10.01 19.88
CA ILE A 103 4.81 -9.22 18.94
C ILE A 103 5.68 -8.15 18.25
N LYS A 104 6.43 -7.37 19.05
CA LYS A 104 7.37 -6.37 18.51
C LYS A 104 8.37 -7.01 17.53
N ALA A 105 9.05 -8.07 17.95
CA ALA A 105 10.02 -8.77 17.13
C ALA A 105 9.40 -9.30 15.82
N GLY A 106 8.16 -9.83 15.88
CA GLY A 106 7.41 -10.26 14.72
C GLY A 106 7.13 -9.12 13.74
N ILE A 107 6.70 -7.96 14.22
CA ILE A 107 6.44 -6.78 13.38
C ILE A 107 7.75 -6.28 12.73
N GLU A 108 8.81 -6.11 13.52
CA GLU A 108 10.09 -5.58 13.03
C GLU A 108 10.82 -6.54 12.08
N SER A 109 10.46 -7.82 12.10
CA SER A 109 11.02 -8.87 11.22
C SER A 109 10.14 -9.19 10.01
N LEU A 110 9.11 -8.39 9.71
CA LEU A 110 8.24 -8.62 8.55
C LEU A 110 9.10 -8.68 7.28
N PRO A 111 9.03 -9.80 6.52
CA PRO A 111 9.76 -9.89 5.27
C PRO A 111 9.12 -8.99 4.22
N SER A 112 9.92 -8.47 3.33
CA SER A 112 9.44 -7.83 2.11
C SER A 112 8.78 -8.88 1.21
N ILE A 113 7.59 -8.58 0.71
CA ILE A 113 6.79 -9.48 -0.13
C ILE A 113 6.70 -8.88 -1.53
N PRO A 114 7.21 -9.56 -2.58
CA PRO A 114 7.08 -9.08 -3.95
C PRO A 114 5.63 -8.71 -4.31
N GLY A 115 5.45 -7.58 -4.98
CA GLY A 115 4.15 -7.05 -5.34
C GLY A 115 3.36 -6.36 -4.23
N ARG A 116 3.93 -6.21 -3.03
CA ARG A 116 3.27 -5.62 -1.85
C ARG A 116 4.11 -4.55 -1.17
N ASN A 117 4.14 -3.32 -1.71
CA ASN A 117 5.02 -2.24 -1.22
C ASN A 117 6.48 -2.71 -1.07
N HIS A 118 6.93 -3.54 -1.98
CA HIS A 118 8.28 -4.10 -1.99
C HIS A 118 9.24 -3.07 -2.58
N ILE A 119 10.22 -2.65 -1.78
CA ILE A 119 11.25 -1.71 -2.23
C ILE A 119 12.42 -2.51 -2.81
N ILE A 120 12.75 -2.23 -4.07
CA ILE A 120 13.89 -2.80 -4.79
C ILE A 120 14.84 -1.64 -5.09
N GLU A 121 16.04 -1.71 -4.53
CA GLU A 121 17.10 -0.74 -4.81
C GLU A 121 18.05 -1.34 -5.85
N THR A 122 18.19 -0.65 -6.99
CA THR A 122 19.17 -0.99 -8.03
C THR A 122 20.30 0.03 -8.03
N ASP A 123 21.34 -0.18 -8.84
CA ASP A 123 22.41 0.81 -9.02
C ASP A 123 21.92 2.12 -9.69
N HIS A 124 20.74 2.08 -10.34
CA HIS A 124 20.20 3.16 -11.17
C HIS A 124 18.97 3.83 -10.59
N MET A 125 18.12 3.10 -9.83
CA MET A 125 16.84 3.62 -9.36
C MET A 125 16.32 2.86 -8.14
N ILE A 126 15.24 3.40 -7.56
CA ILE A 126 14.42 2.69 -6.57
C ILE A 126 13.09 2.31 -7.21
N ILE A 127 12.73 1.04 -7.14
CA ILE A 127 11.45 0.51 -7.63
C ILE A 127 10.56 0.21 -6.43
N LEU A 128 9.34 0.78 -6.44
CA LEU A 128 8.27 0.47 -5.50
C LEU A 128 7.36 -0.55 -6.19
N ASP A 129 7.62 -1.83 -5.98
CA ASP A 129 6.82 -2.91 -6.52
C ASP A 129 5.58 -3.13 -5.64
N ASP A 130 4.43 -2.66 -6.12
CA ASP A 130 3.11 -2.85 -5.50
C ASP A 130 2.09 -3.38 -6.53
N CYS A 131 2.55 -4.29 -7.39
CA CYS A 131 1.83 -4.75 -8.58
C CYS A 131 0.95 -5.99 -8.36
N TYR A 132 0.71 -6.43 -7.12
CA TYR A 132 -0.15 -7.58 -6.85
C TYR A 132 -1.61 -7.31 -7.17
N ASN A 133 -2.16 -6.15 -6.76
CA ASN A 133 -3.53 -5.74 -7.06
C ASN A 133 -3.68 -4.23 -6.96
N ALA A 134 -4.77 -3.70 -7.54
CA ALA A 134 -5.06 -2.27 -7.54
C ALA A 134 -6.55 -1.98 -7.34
N ASN A 135 -6.83 -0.96 -6.51
CA ASN A 135 -8.10 -0.29 -6.39
C ASN A 135 -7.86 1.20 -6.10
N PRO A 136 -8.86 2.09 -6.18
CA PRO A 136 -8.65 3.53 -6.05
C PRO A 136 -7.96 3.94 -4.74
N ILE A 137 -8.32 3.31 -3.62
CA ILE A 137 -7.75 3.62 -2.30
C ILE A 137 -6.28 3.18 -2.25
N SER A 138 -5.98 1.97 -2.68
CA SER A 138 -4.60 1.46 -2.67
C SER A 138 -3.70 2.17 -3.68
N MET A 139 -4.22 2.63 -4.82
CA MET A 139 -3.47 3.46 -5.78
C MET A 139 -3.03 4.78 -5.13
N LYS A 140 -3.96 5.48 -4.48
CA LYS A 140 -3.67 6.74 -3.77
C LYS A 140 -2.66 6.52 -2.64
N ALA A 141 -2.82 5.45 -1.85
CA ALA A 141 -1.88 5.11 -0.79
C ALA A 141 -0.45 4.81 -1.30
N SER A 142 -0.32 4.14 -2.46
CA SER A 142 0.99 3.87 -3.06
C SER A 142 1.63 5.14 -3.66
N ILE A 143 0.82 6.08 -4.18
CA ILE A 143 1.29 7.40 -4.57
C ILE A 143 1.80 8.19 -3.36
N ASP A 144 1.15 8.09 -2.20
CA ASP A 144 1.65 8.71 -0.96
C ASP A 144 2.99 8.11 -0.52
N VAL A 145 3.18 6.80 -0.69
CA VAL A 145 4.48 6.15 -0.45
C VAL A 145 5.53 6.67 -1.43
N LEU A 146 5.22 6.75 -2.73
CA LEU A 146 6.13 7.33 -3.73
C LEU A 146 6.54 8.76 -3.36
N ASN A 147 5.62 9.54 -2.80
CA ASN A 147 5.90 10.92 -2.36
C ASN A 147 6.88 11.03 -1.19
N MET A 148 7.14 9.95 -0.45
CA MET A 148 8.16 9.92 0.59
C MET A 148 9.58 9.79 0.02
N ALA A 149 9.71 9.46 -1.26
CA ALA A 149 10.99 9.33 -1.93
C ALA A 149 11.61 10.69 -2.28
N ILE A 150 12.93 10.73 -2.28
CA ILE A 150 13.71 11.93 -2.67
C ILE A 150 14.14 11.76 -4.13
N GLY A 151 13.92 12.77 -4.95
CA GLY A 151 14.26 12.77 -6.37
C GLY A 151 13.03 12.73 -7.28
N ARG A 152 13.22 12.37 -8.54
CA ARG A 152 12.15 12.29 -9.53
C ARG A 152 11.24 11.09 -9.24
N ARG A 153 9.94 11.32 -9.25
CA ARG A 153 8.90 10.36 -8.92
C ARG A 153 8.13 9.97 -10.18
N VAL A 154 8.17 8.70 -10.51
CA VAL A 154 7.51 8.13 -11.67
C VAL A 154 6.46 7.12 -11.19
N ALA A 155 5.21 7.27 -11.64
CA ALA A 155 4.14 6.33 -11.34
C ALA A 155 3.72 5.57 -12.60
N VAL A 156 3.98 4.26 -12.64
CA VAL A 156 3.57 3.33 -13.70
C VAL A 156 2.32 2.62 -13.22
N LEU A 157 1.17 3.05 -13.73
CA LEU A 157 -0.15 2.66 -13.24
C LEU A 157 -0.94 1.94 -14.32
N GLY A 158 -1.44 0.75 -14.02
CA GLY A 158 -2.28 -0.02 -14.93
C GLY A 158 -3.76 0.02 -14.55
N ASN A 159 -4.57 -0.74 -15.29
CA ASN A 159 -6.00 -0.84 -15.03
C ASN A 159 -6.29 -1.34 -13.61
N MET A 160 -7.31 -0.74 -13.00
CA MET A 160 -7.98 -1.28 -11.82
C MET A 160 -9.16 -2.13 -12.26
N GLY A 161 -9.17 -3.40 -11.87
CA GLY A 161 -10.26 -4.34 -12.18
C GLY A 161 -11.46 -4.21 -11.24
N GLU A 162 -12.56 -4.87 -11.61
CA GLU A 162 -13.75 -5.07 -10.78
C GLU A 162 -14.50 -3.79 -10.35
N LEU A 163 -14.34 -2.68 -11.10
CA LEU A 163 -14.96 -1.39 -10.78
C LEU A 163 -16.30 -1.14 -11.49
N GLY A 164 -16.73 -2.06 -12.38
CA GLY A 164 -17.99 -1.94 -13.13
C GLY A 164 -18.08 -0.63 -13.90
N ASP A 165 -19.27 -0.06 -13.95
CA ASP A 165 -19.58 1.16 -14.71
C ASP A 165 -18.88 2.43 -14.20
N THR A 166 -18.27 2.38 -13.01
CA THR A 166 -17.56 3.52 -12.41
C THR A 166 -16.07 3.51 -12.71
N ALA A 167 -15.58 2.54 -13.49
CA ALA A 167 -14.15 2.34 -13.75
C ALA A 167 -13.46 3.60 -14.29
N GLU A 168 -14.04 4.26 -15.30
CA GLU A 168 -13.47 5.46 -15.90
C GLU A 168 -13.33 6.61 -14.89
N VAL A 169 -14.40 6.87 -14.12
CA VAL A 169 -14.41 7.96 -13.10
C VAL A 169 -13.36 7.69 -12.01
N LEU A 170 -13.27 6.45 -11.54
CA LEU A 170 -12.32 6.08 -10.50
C LEU A 170 -10.85 6.11 -10.98
N HIS A 171 -10.60 5.80 -12.26
CA HIS A 171 -9.28 6.01 -12.86
C HIS A 171 -8.95 7.50 -12.98
N ALA A 172 -9.91 8.34 -13.41
CA ALA A 172 -9.75 9.79 -13.47
C ALA A 172 -9.41 10.39 -12.10
N GLU A 173 -10.08 9.93 -11.03
CA GLU A 173 -9.77 10.37 -9.66
C GLU A 173 -8.33 10.06 -9.24
N VAL A 174 -7.79 8.91 -9.63
CA VAL A 174 -6.39 8.56 -9.35
C VAL A 174 -5.45 9.47 -10.13
N GLY A 175 -5.76 9.79 -11.39
CA GLY A 175 -4.98 10.73 -12.19
C GLY A 175 -4.94 12.13 -11.58
N THR A 176 -6.12 12.64 -11.18
CA THR A 176 -6.25 13.91 -10.45
C THR A 176 -5.41 13.89 -9.17
N TYR A 177 -5.46 12.79 -8.41
CA TYR A 177 -4.69 12.65 -7.18
C TYR A 177 -3.18 12.68 -7.44
N ALA A 178 -2.70 11.94 -8.43
CA ALA A 178 -1.28 11.95 -8.82
C ALA A 178 -0.77 13.35 -9.17
N ALA A 179 -1.58 14.13 -9.91
CA ALA A 179 -1.28 15.51 -10.24
C ALA A 179 -1.22 16.41 -9.00
N GLN A 180 -2.17 16.27 -8.06
CA GLN A 180 -2.20 17.02 -6.80
C GLN A 180 -1.00 16.71 -5.91
N GLN A 181 -0.50 15.48 -5.96
CA GLN A 181 0.69 15.05 -5.25
C GLN A 181 2.00 15.43 -5.96
N ASN A 182 1.94 16.14 -7.09
CA ASN A 182 3.09 16.56 -7.89
C ASN A 182 4.01 15.38 -8.29
N VAL A 183 3.42 14.24 -8.69
CA VAL A 183 4.19 13.16 -9.32
C VAL A 183 4.78 13.69 -10.62
N ASP A 184 6.10 13.50 -10.83
CA ASP A 184 6.79 14.10 -11.97
C ASP A 184 6.38 13.49 -13.31
N LEU A 185 6.17 12.15 -13.34
CA LEU A 185 5.73 11.43 -14.52
C LEU A 185 4.71 10.36 -14.15
N VAL A 186 3.58 10.34 -14.85
CA VAL A 186 2.56 9.30 -14.76
C VAL A 186 2.53 8.55 -16.09
N CYS A 187 2.75 7.24 -16.06
CA CYS A 187 2.62 6.33 -17.19
C CYS A 187 1.39 5.45 -16.98
N GLY A 188 0.33 5.69 -17.72
CA GLY A 188 -0.88 4.84 -17.72
C GLY A 188 -0.76 3.73 -18.74
N ILE A 189 -1.06 2.49 -18.34
CA ILE A 189 -0.98 1.31 -19.22
C ILE A 189 -2.33 0.61 -19.27
N GLY A 190 -2.83 0.43 -20.49
CA GLY A 190 -4.11 -0.21 -20.77
C GLY A 190 -5.29 0.77 -20.92
N ASP A 191 -6.37 0.30 -21.52
CA ASP A 191 -7.47 1.14 -22.00
C ASP A 191 -8.17 1.97 -20.90
N LEU A 192 -8.35 1.41 -19.71
CA LEU A 192 -9.02 2.11 -18.61
C LEU A 192 -8.19 3.26 -18.05
N THR A 193 -6.88 3.31 -18.31
CA THR A 193 -6.00 4.38 -17.82
C THR A 193 -6.04 5.65 -18.66
N HIS A 194 -6.78 5.71 -19.77
CA HIS A 194 -6.94 6.92 -20.57
C HIS A 194 -7.42 8.11 -19.72
N ALA A 195 -8.49 7.91 -18.95
CA ALA A 195 -9.04 8.95 -18.07
C ALA A 195 -8.06 9.35 -16.96
N LEU A 196 -7.27 8.39 -16.44
CA LEU A 196 -6.22 8.66 -15.46
C LEU A 196 -5.13 9.57 -16.05
N VAL A 197 -4.64 9.25 -17.25
CA VAL A 197 -3.59 10.01 -17.93
C VAL A 197 -4.09 11.41 -18.31
N GLU A 198 -5.33 11.53 -18.80
CA GLU A 198 -5.94 12.81 -19.14
C GLU A 198 -5.98 13.74 -17.91
N GLU A 199 -6.49 13.25 -16.77
CA GLU A 199 -6.56 14.04 -15.55
C GLU A 199 -5.17 14.35 -14.97
N ALA A 200 -4.24 13.40 -14.99
CA ALA A 200 -2.87 13.64 -14.55
C ALA A 200 -2.17 14.74 -15.39
N SER A 201 -2.45 14.78 -16.69
CA SER A 201 -1.86 15.78 -17.61
C SER A 201 -2.34 17.21 -17.36
N ARG A 202 -3.40 17.41 -16.59
CA ARG A 202 -3.89 18.75 -16.18
C ARG A 202 -3.05 19.38 -15.06
N GLY A 203 -2.21 18.57 -14.41
CA GLY A 203 -1.28 19.07 -13.40
C GLY A 203 -0.16 19.92 -14.04
N THR A 204 0.24 21.01 -13.37
CA THR A 204 1.26 21.92 -13.88
C THR A 204 2.68 21.36 -13.80
N HIS A 205 2.90 20.34 -12.98
CA HIS A 205 4.22 19.71 -12.73
C HIS A 205 4.29 18.25 -13.21
N THR A 206 3.15 17.65 -13.53
CA THR A 206 3.05 16.25 -13.90
C THR A 206 3.07 16.08 -15.42
N GLN A 207 4.03 15.33 -15.93
CA GLN A 207 3.94 14.78 -17.28
C GLN A 207 3.10 13.50 -17.25
N ALA A 208 2.34 13.23 -18.30
CA ALA A 208 1.54 12.03 -18.39
C ALA A 208 1.65 11.39 -19.77
N LEU A 209 1.90 10.08 -19.81
CA LEU A 209 2.06 9.28 -21.00
C LEU A 209 1.11 8.08 -20.93
N TRP A 210 0.55 7.69 -22.06
CA TRP A 210 -0.30 6.51 -22.16
C TRP A 210 0.34 5.44 -23.06
N PHE A 211 0.20 4.18 -22.66
CA PHE A 211 0.67 3.01 -23.38
C PHE A 211 -0.46 1.98 -23.52
N ALA A 212 -0.55 1.36 -24.69
CA ALA A 212 -1.60 0.37 -24.95
C ALA A 212 -1.43 -0.89 -24.09
N ASP A 213 -0.20 -1.30 -23.87
CA ASP A 213 0.18 -2.54 -23.19
C ASP A 213 1.55 -2.44 -22.53
N ASN A 214 1.92 -3.50 -21.79
CA ASN A 214 3.20 -3.60 -21.10
C ASN A 214 4.39 -3.61 -22.07
N GLU A 215 4.24 -4.23 -23.24
CA GLU A 215 5.32 -4.34 -24.22
C GLU A 215 5.71 -2.95 -24.75
N SER A 216 4.73 -2.13 -25.12
CA SER A 216 4.96 -0.76 -25.61
C SER A 216 5.60 0.12 -24.53
N PHE A 217 5.25 -0.04 -23.25
CA PHE A 217 5.89 0.64 -22.15
C PHE A 217 7.33 0.15 -21.96
N ILE A 218 7.57 -1.17 -21.92
CA ILE A 218 8.91 -1.74 -21.74
C ILE A 218 9.87 -1.28 -22.84
N GLN A 219 9.43 -1.20 -24.08
CA GLN A 219 10.23 -0.66 -25.18
C GLN A 219 10.60 0.82 -25.01
N ALA A 220 9.75 1.59 -24.31
CA ALA A 220 9.97 3.00 -24.06
C ALA A 220 10.79 3.29 -22.79
N ILE A 221 11.01 2.31 -21.91
CA ILE A 221 11.74 2.49 -20.64
C ILE A 221 13.07 3.24 -20.83
N PRO A 222 13.97 2.87 -21.78
CA PRO A 222 15.27 3.55 -21.93
C PRO A 222 15.18 5.05 -22.25
N ASP A 223 14.05 5.49 -22.83
CA ASP A 223 13.85 6.89 -23.21
C ASP A 223 13.19 7.73 -22.11
N ILE A 224 12.46 7.09 -21.18
CA ILE A 224 11.62 7.79 -20.20
C ILE A 224 12.08 7.64 -18.75
N ILE A 225 12.70 6.52 -18.38
CA ILE A 225 13.26 6.28 -17.06
C ILE A 225 14.71 6.77 -17.01
N LYS A 226 15.10 7.37 -15.88
CA LYS A 226 16.39 8.02 -15.70
C LYS A 226 17.08 7.53 -14.43
N ASP A 227 18.39 7.64 -14.41
CA ASP A 227 19.16 7.42 -13.20
C ASP A 227 18.66 8.31 -12.06
N GLY A 228 18.48 7.71 -10.90
CA GLY A 228 17.98 8.36 -9.70
C GLY A 228 16.45 8.45 -9.61
N ASP A 229 15.70 7.85 -10.54
CA ASP A 229 14.25 7.79 -10.48
C ASP A 229 13.76 6.92 -9.31
N ASN A 230 12.60 7.29 -8.77
CA ASN A 230 11.81 6.43 -7.89
C ASN A 230 10.56 6.02 -8.67
N VAL A 231 10.42 4.73 -8.96
CA VAL A 231 9.42 4.21 -9.88
C VAL A 231 8.41 3.35 -9.13
N LEU A 232 7.18 3.83 -8.98
CA LEU A 232 6.06 3.02 -8.50
C LEU A 232 5.48 2.19 -9.65
N VAL A 233 5.32 0.88 -9.43
CA VAL A 233 4.70 -0.05 -10.39
C VAL A 233 3.45 -0.65 -9.75
N LYS A 234 2.24 -0.33 -10.26
CA LYS A 234 0.99 -0.79 -9.67
C LYS A 234 -0.13 -1.01 -10.67
N ALA A 235 -0.75 -2.18 -10.60
CA ALA A 235 -1.93 -2.55 -11.40
C ALA A 235 -2.73 -3.68 -10.76
N SER A 236 -3.90 -3.98 -11.32
CA SER A 236 -4.62 -5.20 -11.00
C SER A 236 -3.84 -6.44 -11.45
N HIS A 237 -4.01 -7.53 -10.73
CA HIS A 237 -3.27 -8.79 -10.93
C HIS A 237 -3.26 -9.29 -12.40
N GLY A 238 -4.39 -9.16 -13.09
CA GLY A 238 -4.54 -9.59 -14.49
C GLY A 238 -3.68 -8.81 -15.49
N MET A 239 -3.07 -7.69 -15.10
CA MET A 239 -2.21 -6.87 -15.97
C MET A 239 -0.77 -7.41 -16.12
N ASN A 240 -0.39 -8.42 -15.34
CA ASN A 240 0.95 -9.03 -15.37
C ASN A 240 2.11 -8.03 -15.26
N PHE A 241 1.99 -7.07 -14.34
CA PHE A 241 2.99 -6.01 -14.13
C PHE A 241 4.34 -6.47 -13.55
N PRO A 242 4.50 -7.68 -12.96
CA PRO A 242 5.83 -8.19 -12.60
C PRO A 242 6.84 -8.18 -13.75
N GLN A 243 6.40 -8.31 -15.01
CA GLN A 243 7.30 -8.18 -16.17
C GLN A 243 7.87 -6.77 -16.35
N ILE A 244 7.14 -5.73 -15.92
CA ILE A 244 7.63 -4.34 -15.94
C ILE A 244 8.68 -4.15 -14.83
N VAL A 245 8.40 -4.70 -13.63
CA VAL A 245 9.37 -4.67 -12.52
C VAL A 245 10.67 -5.32 -12.98
N HIS A 246 10.60 -6.51 -13.56
CA HIS A 246 11.78 -7.21 -14.08
C HIS A 246 12.54 -6.41 -15.15
N ALA A 247 11.82 -5.78 -16.09
CA ALA A 247 12.44 -4.95 -17.13
C ALA A 247 13.14 -3.70 -16.55
N LEU A 248 12.64 -3.16 -15.43
CA LEU A 248 13.28 -2.04 -14.72
C LEU A 248 14.51 -2.49 -13.92
N GLU A 249 14.52 -3.74 -13.40
CA GLU A 249 15.68 -4.31 -12.70
C GLU A 249 16.87 -4.63 -13.64
N GLU A 250 16.58 -4.84 -14.94
CA GLU A 250 17.59 -5.19 -15.95
C GLU A 250 18.22 -3.97 -16.64
N LEU A 251 17.81 -2.73 -16.29
CA LEU A 251 18.44 -1.50 -16.78
C LEU A 251 19.81 -1.28 -16.14
#